data_0ddd92502497bcc3d40d40b6c6444245
#
_entry.id   0ddd92502497bcc3d40d40b6c6444245
#
_cell.length_a   1.000
_cell.length_b   1.000
_cell.length_c   1.000
_cell.angle_alpha   90.00
_cell.angle_beta   90.00
_cell.angle_gamma   90.00
#
_symmetry.space_group_name_H-M   'P 1'
#
loop_
_entity.id
_entity.type
_entity.pdbx_description
1 polymer ?
#
loop_
_entity_poly.entity_id
_entity_poly.type
_entity_poly.pdbx_seq_one_letter_code
_entity_poly.pdbx_strand_id
1 'polypeptide(L)'
;MSACLEIAGRWWVIAVCGLLLLTALLLSLQRTQAQVLREARLEIALQGLRERLEINLSLGFELADSDQAQAMLEDLLADDPALLAAEVFDAGATSLFNTDRGAIGERVPPGWLSASLTAAARPEGKAHAWSVISEDAFTLGLPIRGPFGEIAGQVSITSTLPPSTSPWPLIVVSVFALLLFTGASLLLAVWLLRGLARQQDDAGMDLAMARLGAAEMRMAHALANLKRHGDNA
;
A
#
# COMPACT_ATOMS: atom_id res chain seq x y z
N MET A 1 42.02 7.45 -8.06
CA MET A 1 40.72 8.15 -8.20
C MET A 1 39.63 7.24 -8.78
N SER A 2 39.91 6.38 -9.74
CA SER A 2 38.91 5.46 -10.35
C SER A 2 38.27 4.46 -9.37
N ALA A 3 39.02 3.85 -8.47
CA ALA A 3 38.53 2.85 -7.53
C ALA A 3 37.50 3.42 -6.52
N CYS A 4 37.68 4.63 -6.05
CA CYS A 4 36.71 5.27 -5.13
C CYS A 4 35.37 5.60 -5.82
N LEU A 5 35.40 5.98 -7.10
CA LEU A 5 34.18 6.22 -7.88
C LEU A 5 33.38 4.94 -8.15
N GLU A 6 34.08 3.83 -8.41
CA GLU A 6 33.43 2.52 -8.62
C GLU A 6 32.79 1.99 -7.32
N ILE A 7 33.45 2.16 -6.18
CA ILE A 7 32.90 1.75 -4.89
C ILE A 7 31.68 2.59 -4.54
N ALA A 8 31.74 3.91 -4.70
CA ALA A 8 30.61 4.82 -4.45
C ALA A 8 29.43 4.49 -5.37
N GLY A 9 29.67 4.18 -6.64
CA GLY A 9 28.62 3.79 -7.59
C GLY A 9 27.91 2.48 -7.19
N ARG A 10 28.65 1.48 -6.71
CA ARG A 10 28.06 0.22 -6.23
C ARG A 10 27.18 0.41 -5.00
N TRP A 11 27.62 1.16 -4.02
CA TRP A 11 26.82 1.47 -2.85
C TRP A 11 25.55 2.25 -3.20
N TRP A 12 25.65 3.14 -4.17
CA TRP A 12 24.52 3.90 -4.65
C TRP A 12 23.46 3.03 -5.33
N VAL A 13 23.85 2.08 -6.18
CA VAL A 13 22.94 1.09 -6.80
C VAL A 13 22.23 0.25 -5.74
N ILE A 14 22.96 -0.22 -4.72
CA ILE A 14 22.38 -0.99 -3.61
C ILE A 14 21.33 -0.15 -2.85
N ALA A 15 21.63 1.10 -2.56
CA ALA A 15 20.68 1.99 -1.87
C ALA A 15 19.41 2.25 -2.69
N VAL A 16 19.53 2.46 -4.00
CA VAL A 16 18.38 2.63 -4.91
C VAL A 16 17.54 1.36 -5.00
N CYS A 17 18.16 0.19 -5.16
CA CYS A 17 17.47 -1.08 -5.17
C CYS A 17 16.76 -1.36 -3.83
N GLY A 18 17.40 -1.05 -2.70
CA GLY A 18 16.80 -1.17 -1.37
C GLY A 18 15.57 -0.28 -1.20
N LEU A 19 15.63 0.96 -1.65
CA LEU A 19 14.51 1.91 -1.61
C LEU A 19 13.34 1.44 -2.48
N LEU A 20 13.61 0.93 -3.67
CA LEU A 20 12.58 0.39 -4.56
C LEU A 20 11.90 -0.85 -3.98
N LEU A 21 12.66 -1.76 -3.38
CA LEU A 21 12.11 -2.93 -2.69
C LEU A 21 11.26 -2.53 -1.49
N LEU A 22 11.72 -1.57 -0.69
CA LEU A 22 10.98 -1.08 0.47
C LEU A 22 9.65 -0.43 0.06
N THR A 23 9.66 0.39 -0.99
CA THR A 23 8.43 1.01 -1.52
C THR A 23 7.47 -0.04 -2.08
N ALA A 24 7.95 -1.03 -2.82
CA ALA A 24 7.14 -2.13 -3.33
C ALA A 24 6.51 -2.95 -2.20
N LEU A 25 7.27 -3.22 -1.13
CA LEU A 25 6.79 -3.95 0.05
C LEU A 25 5.70 -3.17 0.79
N LEU A 26 5.91 -1.87 1.03
CA LEU A 26 4.92 -1.00 1.68
C LEU A 26 3.63 -0.93 0.88
N LEU A 27 3.72 -0.86 -0.45
CA LEU A 27 2.58 -0.87 -1.35
C LEU A 27 1.77 -2.17 -1.27
N SER A 28 2.44 -3.31 -1.22
CA SER A 28 1.79 -4.61 -1.11
C SER A 28 1.06 -4.75 0.23
N LEU A 29 1.68 -4.32 1.33
CA LEU A 29 1.08 -4.34 2.67
C LEU A 29 -0.17 -3.47 2.78
N GLN A 30 -0.14 -2.25 2.24
CA GLN A 30 -1.30 -1.35 2.28
C GLN A 30 -2.50 -1.92 1.51
N ARG A 31 -2.27 -2.56 0.37
CA ARG A 31 -3.34 -3.19 -0.42
C ARG A 31 -4.01 -4.34 0.34
N THR A 32 -3.21 -5.19 0.96
CA THR A 32 -3.73 -6.34 1.72
C THR A 32 -4.56 -5.90 2.93
N GLN A 33 -4.09 -4.88 3.66
CA GLN A 33 -4.80 -4.38 4.84
C GLN A 33 -6.14 -3.72 4.50
N ALA A 34 -6.22 -2.96 3.41
CA ALA A 34 -7.46 -2.30 3.00
C ALA A 34 -8.54 -3.31 2.59
N GLN A 35 -8.16 -4.42 1.95
CA GLN A 35 -9.10 -5.49 1.58
C GLN A 35 -9.63 -6.22 2.82
N VAL A 36 -8.74 -6.64 3.72
CA VAL A 36 -9.11 -7.35 4.95
C VAL A 36 -10.05 -6.51 5.83
N LEU A 37 -9.80 -5.22 5.96
CA LEU A 37 -10.67 -4.32 6.73
C LEU A 37 -12.06 -4.16 6.11
N ARG A 38 -12.17 -4.14 4.78
CA ARG A 38 -13.48 -4.08 4.10
C ARG A 38 -14.26 -5.36 4.30
N GLU A 39 -13.65 -6.50 4.03
CA GLU A 39 -14.30 -7.80 4.21
C GLU A 39 -14.77 -7.97 5.65
N ALA A 40 -13.95 -7.60 6.63
CA ALA A 40 -14.34 -7.65 8.04
C ALA A 40 -15.52 -6.73 8.37
N ARG A 41 -15.59 -5.53 7.80
CA ARG A 41 -16.74 -4.62 7.98
C ARG A 41 -18.03 -5.19 7.39
N LEU A 42 -17.95 -5.72 6.17
CA LEU A 42 -19.09 -6.34 5.50
C LEU A 42 -19.57 -7.58 6.27
N GLU A 43 -18.64 -8.38 6.77
CA GLU A 43 -18.98 -9.55 7.59
C GLU A 43 -19.68 -9.16 8.90
N ILE A 44 -19.21 -8.13 9.60
CA ILE A 44 -19.86 -7.63 10.82
C ILE A 44 -21.26 -7.11 10.51
N ALA A 45 -21.45 -6.36 9.45
CA ALA A 45 -22.76 -5.85 9.04
C ALA A 45 -23.73 -7.00 8.71
N LEU A 46 -23.26 -8.00 7.93
CA LEU A 46 -24.02 -9.18 7.61
C LEU A 46 -24.36 -10.02 8.85
N GLN A 47 -23.42 -10.17 9.78
CA GLN A 47 -23.68 -10.90 11.03
C GLN A 47 -24.79 -10.24 11.86
N GLY A 48 -24.76 -8.92 11.97
CA GLY A 48 -25.80 -8.17 12.68
C GLY A 48 -27.18 -8.32 12.03
N LEU A 49 -27.24 -8.29 10.71
CA LEU A 49 -28.49 -8.50 9.96
C LEU A 49 -28.99 -9.96 10.10
N ARG A 50 -28.10 -10.94 9.92
CA ARG A 50 -28.39 -12.34 10.11
C ARG A 50 -28.97 -12.62 11.49
N GLU A 51 -28.32 -12.13 12.54
CA GLU A 51 -28.73 -12.37 13.94
C GLU A 51 -30.16 -11.85 14.19
N ARG A 52 -30.51 -10.68 13.67
CA ARG A 52 -31.86 -10.12 13.79
C ARG A 52 -32.90 -10.98 13.06
N LEU A 53 -32.56 -11.48 11.84
CA LEU A 53 -33.45 -12.34 11.08
C LEU A 53 -33.63 -13.71 11.76
N GLU A 54 -32.55 -14.28 12.32
CA GLU A 54 -32.62 -15.54 13.07
C GLU A 54 -33.43 -15.40 14.37
N ILE A 55 -33.38 -14.25 15.05
CA ILE A 55 -34.24 -13.96 16.20
C ILE A 55 -35.71 -13.94 15.78
N ASN A 56 -36.05 -13.28 14.68
CA ASN A 56 -37.44 -13.24 14.16
C ASN A 56 -37.92 -14.66 13.82
N LEU A 57 -37.10 -15.47 13.17
CA LEU A 57 -37.42 -16.88 12.88
C LEU A 57 -37.64 -17.71 14.16
N SER A 58 -36.82 -17.46 15.20
CA SER A 58 -36.94 -18.13 16.50
C SER A 58 -38.24 -17.79 17.24
N LEU A 59 -38.82 -16.62 16.96
CA LEU A 59 -40.12 -16.18 17.47
C LEU A 59 -41.31 -16.77 16.68
N GLY A 60 -41.04 -17.54 15.64
CA GLY A 60 -42.07 -18.23 14.82
C GLY A 60 -42.58 -17.43 13.62
N PHE A 61 -41.92 -16.29 13.30
CA PHE A 61 -42.24 -15.56 12.06
C PHE A 61 -41.59 -16.28 10.86
N GLU A 62 -42.27 -16.28 9.72
CA GLU A 62 -41.64 -16.74 8.47
C GLU A 62 -40.66 -15.68 7.96
N LEU A 63 -39.61 -16.14 7.26
CA LEU A 63 -38.62 -15.23 6.72
C LEU A 63 -39.23 -14.19 5.76
N ALA A 64 -40.25 -14.61 4.99
CA ALA A 64 -40.97 -13.77 4.03
C ALA A 64 -41.85 -12.70 4.71
N ASP A 65 -42.29 -12.95 5.96
CA ASP A 65 -43.22 -12.05 6.66
C ASP A 65 -42.50 -10.98 7.49
N SER A 66 -41.18 -10.85 7.34
CA SER A 66 -40.39 -9.91 8.09
C SER A 66 -40.44 -8.51 7.48
N ASP A 67 -41.49 -7.73 7.76
CA ASP A 67 -41.66 -6.35 7.28
C ASP A 67 -40.43 -5.45 7.61
N GLN A 68 -39.70 -5.79 8.68
CA GLN A 68 -38.51 -5.06 9.09
C GLN A 68 -37.29 -5.39 8.24
N ALA A 69 -37.24 -6.54 7.59
CA ALA A 69 -36.08 -6.98 6.83
C ALA A 69 -35.77 -6.01 5.68
N GLN A 70 -36.79 -5.58 4.94
CA GLN A 70 -36.62 -4.63 3.85
C GLN A 70 -36.07 -3.28 4.34
N ALA A 71 -36.62 -2.75 5.43
CA ALA A 71 -36.15 -1.49 6.00
C ALA A 71 -34.69 -1.60 6.48
N MET A 72 -34.31 -2.73 7.11
CA MET A 72 -32.94 -2.99 7.57
C MET A 72 -31.94 -3.07 6.40
N LEU A 73 -32.34 -3.64 5.26
CA LEU A 73 -31.50 -3.65 4.07
C LEU A 73 -31.32 -2.25 3.49
N GLU A 74 -32.40 -1.46 3.44
CA GLU A 74 -32.37 -0.08 2.94
C GLU A 74 -31.53 0.83 3.84
N ASP A 75 -31.65 0.69 5.17
CA ASP A 75 -30.81 1.41 6.14
C ASP A 75 -29.33 1.05 5.98
N LEU A 76 -29.02 -0.24 5.80
CA LEU A 76 -27.64 -0.68 5.59
C LEU A 76 -27.02 -0.08 4.33
N LEU A 77 -27.80 0.01 3.25
CA LEU A 77 -27.34 0.62 2.01
C LEU A 77 -27.15 2.14 2.15
N ALA A 78 -27.99 2.81 2.96
CA ALA A 78 -27.87 4.24 3.24
C ALA A 78 -26.62 4.58 4.07
N ASP A 79 -26.20 3.67 4.97
CA ASP A 79 -25.08 3.88 5.87
C ASP A 79 -23.71 3.72 5.17
N ASP A 80 -23.62 2.92 4.10
CA ASP A 80 -22.35 2.70 3.38
C ASP A 80 -22.51 2.89 1.86
N PRO A 81 -22.03 4.00 1.29
CA PRO A 81 -22.13 4.29 -0.13
C PRO A 81 -21.31 3.35 -1.03
N ALA A 82 -20.46 2.50 -0.45
CA ALA A 82 -19.71 1.48 -1.20
C ALA A 82 -20.55 0.22 -1.46
N LEU A 83 -21.71 0.09 -0.80
CA LEU A 83 -22.65 -0.99 -1.04
C LEU A 83 -23.46 -0.68 -2.30
N LEU A 84 -23.63 -1.69 -3.13
CA LEU A 84 -24.45 -1.62 -4.35
C LEU A 84 -25.85 -2.18 -4.11
N ALA A 85 -25.92 -3.29 -3.38
CA ALA A 85 -27.16 -3.98 -3.09
C ALA A 85 -27.02 -4.85 -1.83
N ALA A 86 -28.13 -5.03 -1.15
CA ALA A 86 -28.28 -6.03 -0.11
C ALA A 86 -29.53 -6.85 -0.38
N GLU A 87 -29.47 -8.16 -0.14
CA GLU A 87 -30.51 -9.09 -0.54
C GLU A 87 -30.64 -10.22 0.48
N VAL A 88 -31.88 -10.65 0.68
CA VAL A 88 -32.23 -11.88 1.42
C VAL A 88 -32.98 -12.80 0.48
N PHE A 89 -32.53 -14.03 0.33
CA PHE A 89 -33.19 -15.05 -0.48
C PHE A 89 -33.43 -16.34 0.31
N ASP A 90 -34.46 -17.06 -0.08
CA ASP A 90 -34.86 -18.30 0.55
C ASP A 90 -33.93 -19.50 0.18
N ALA A 91 -34.19 -20.65 0.77
CA ALA A 91 -33.49 -21.90 0.43
C ALA A 91 -33.74 -22.37 -1.01
N GLY A 92 -34.80 -21.88 -1.66
CA GLY A 92 -35.12 -22.12 -3.06
C GLY A 92 -34.40 -21.19 -4.03
N ALA A 93 -33.55 -20.29 -3.53
CA ALA A 93 -32.83 -19.28 -4.30
C ALA A 93 -33.76 -18.20 -4.91
N THR A 94 -34.89 -17.90 -4.26
CA THR A 94 -35.80 -16.84 -4.62
C THR A 94 -35.54 -15.63 -3.73
N SER A 95 -35.36 -14.45 -4.32
CA SER A 95 -35.17 -13.17 -3.61
C SER A 95 -36.43 -12.80 -2.85
N LEU A 96 -36.36 -12.73 -1.52
CA LEU A 96 -37.48 -12.32 -0.67
C LEU A 96 -37.47 -10.80 -0.43
N PHE A 97 -36.28 -10.28 -0.12
CA PHE A 97 -36.05 -8.86 0.11
C PHE A 97 -34.81 -8.42 -0.65
N ASN A 98 -34.89 -7.28 -1.28
CA ASN A 98 -33.79 -6.73 -2.06
C ASN A 98 -33.87 -5.19 -2.05
N THR A 99 -32.73 -4.54 -1.92
CA THR A 99 -32.65 -3.07 -2.05
C THR A 99 -33.04 -2.62 -3.46
N ASP A 100 -32.81 -3.45 -4.49
CA ASP A 100 -33.46 -3.33 -5.79
C ASP A 100 -34.84 -4.03 -5.75
N ARG A 101 -35.87 -3.26 -5.51
CA ARG A 101 -37.23 -3.80 -5.40
C ARG A 101 -37.71 -4.51 -6.65
N GLY A 102 -37.10 -4.22 -7.82
CA GLY A 102 -37.42 -4.89 -9.07
C GLY A 102 -36.97 -6.35 -9.11
N ALA A 103 -35.97 -6.71 -8.33
CA ALA A 103 -35.44 -8.06 -8.28
C ALA A 103 -36.14 -8.97 -7.25
N ILE A 104 -37.09 -8.45 -6.47
CA ILE A 104 -37.87 -9.25 -5.50
C ILE A 104 -38.73 -10.28 -6.25
N GLY A 105 -38.63 -11.54 -5.84
CA GLY A 105 -39.29 -12.69 -6.47
C GLY A 105 -38.51 -13.29 -7.63
N GLU A 106 -37.39 -12.71 -8.04
CA GLU A 106 -36.50 -13.29 -9.03
C GLU A 106 -35.56 -14.36 -8.41
N ARG A 107 -34.98 -15.18 -9.27
CA ARG A 107 -33.98 -16.15 -8.84
C ARG A 107 -32.60 -15.50 -8.79
N VAL A 108 -31.89 -15.76 -7.70
CA VAL A 108 -30.50 -15.31 -7.54
C VAL A 108 -29.56 -15.94 -8.59
N PRO A 109 -28.45 -15.32 -8.93
CA PRO A 109 -27.48 -15.86 -9.87
C PRO A 109 -27.01 -17.27 -9.48
N PRO A 110 -26.86 -18.22 -10.44
CA PRO A 110 -26.45 -19.59 -10.13
C PRO A 110 -25.12 -19.69 -9.38
N GLY A 111 -24.21 -18.74 -9.60
CA GLY A 111 -22.94 -18.67 -8.91
C GLY A 111 -23.08 -18.46 -7.39
N TRP A 112 -24.10 -17.70 -6.96
CA TRP A 112 -24.36 -17.44 -5.54
C TRP A 112 -24.90 -18.71 -4.85
N LEU A 113 -25.82 -19.39 -5.52
CA LEU A 113 -26.37 -20.64 -5.00
C LEU A 113 -25.26 -21.70 -4.85
N SER A 114 -24.42 -21.88 -5.85
CA SER A 114 -23.30 -22.84 -5.76
C SER A 114 -22.30 -22.50 -4.67
N ALA A 115 -21.98 -21.21 -4.49
CA ALA A 115 -21.10 -20.74 -3.44
C ALA A 115 -21.69 -20.97 -2.03
N SER A 116 -22.99 -20.67 -1.86
CA SER A 116 -23.70 -20.85 -0.58
C SER A 116 -23.80 -22.32 -0.19
N LEU A 117 -24.11 -23.21 -1.13
CA LEU A 117 -24.14 -24.67 -0.90
C LEU A 117 -22.74 -25.22 -0.53
N THR A 118 -21.71 -24.75 -1.20
CA THR A 118 -20.32 -25.14 -0.88
C THR A 118 -19.91 -24.66 0.52
N ALA A 119 -20.33 -23.48 0.93
CA ALA A 119 -20.06 -22.95 2.26
C ALA A 119 -20.86 -23.73 3.33
N ALA A 120 -22.11 -24.08 3.05
CA ALA A 120 -22.96 -24.86 3.95
C ALA A 120 -22.43 -26.28 4.22
N ALA A 121 -21.73 -26.88 3.26
CA ALA A 121 -21.11 -28.19 3.38
C ALA A 121 -19.83 -28.21 4.22
N ARG A 122 -19.32 -27.05 4.67
CA ARG A 122 -18.12 -26.99 5.52
C ARG A 122 -18.42 -27.47 6.95
N PRO A 123 -17.43 -28.09 7.63
CA PRO A 123 -17.61 -28.57 9.01
C PRO A 123 -17.92 -27.40 9.96
N GLU A 124 -18.72 -27.68 10.98
CA GLU A 124 -19.09 -26.74 12.03
C GLU A 124 -17.87 -26.10 12.70
N GLY A 125 -17.97 -24.80 13.00
CA GLY A 125 -16.92 -24.02 13.68
C GLY A 125 -16.15 -23.04 12.80
N LYS A 126 -16.35 -23.02 11.47
CA LYS A 126 -15.86 -21.97 10.58
C LYS A 126 -17.02 -21.11 10.10
N ALA A 127 -16.79 -19.80 9.99
CA ALA A 127 -17.77 -18.90 9.40
C ALA A 127 -18.23 -19.48 8.05
N HIS A 128 -19.53 -19.74 7.93
CA HIS A 128 -20.14 -20.28 6.72
C HIS A 128 -20.34 -19.20 5.66
N ALA A 129 -19.53 -18.14 5.74
CA ALA A 129 -19.54 -17.08 4.75
C ALA A 129 -19.12 -17.63 3.38
N TRP A 130 -19.86 -17.22 2.37
CA TRP A 130 -19.49 -17.43 0.98
C TRP A 130 -19.26 -16.11 0.29
N SER A 131 -18.43 -16.11 -0.73
CA SER A 131 -18.15 -14.91 -1.52
C SER A 131 -18.07 -15.25 -2.99
N VAL A 132 -18.52 -14.31 -3.82
CA VAL A 132 -18.46 -14.39 -5.28
C VAL A 132 -17.91 -13.06 -5.79
N ILE A 133 -16.95 -13.14 -6.70
CA ILE A 133 -16.42 -11.97 -7.40
C ILE A 133 -16.98 -11.98 -8.81
N SER A 134 -17.69 -10.94 -9.16
CA SER A 134 -18.12 -10.63 -10.54
C SER A 134 -17.18 -9.55 -11.11
N GLU A 135 -17.33 -9.21 -12.40
CA GLU A 135 -16.43 -8.28 -13.09
C GLU A 135 -16.17 -6.97 -12.34
N ASP A 136 -17.21 -6.38 -11.74
CA ASP A 136 -17.13 -5.08 -11.05
C ASP A 136 -17.66 -5.11 -9.61
N ALA A 137 -18.06 -6.28 -9.09
CA ALA A 137 -18.74 -6.40 -7.82
C ALA A 137 -18.20 -7.58 -7.00
N PHE A 138 -18.14 -7.38 -5.69
CA PHE A 138 -17.83 -8.39 -4.69
C PHE A 138 -19.10 -8.63 -3.86
N THR A 139 -19.59 -9.86 -3.88
CA THR A 139 -20.74 -10.28 -3.08
C THR A 139 -20.28 -11.19 -1.96
N LEU A 140 -20.67 -10.87 -0.74
CA LEU A 140 -20.46 -11.66 0.46
C LEU A 140 -21.80 -12.08 1.02
N GLY A 141 -21.96 -13.34 1.42
CA GLY A 141 -23.22 -13.82 2.00
C GLY A 141 -23.00 -14.75 3.19
N LEU A 142 -24.05 -14.83 4.01
CA LEU A 142 -24.13 -15.68 5.19
C LEU A 142 -25.45 -16.48 5.19
N PRO A 143 -25.44 -17.75 5.62
CA PRO A 143 -26.66 -18.52 5.80
C PRO A 143 -27.44 -18.01 7.02
N ILE A 144 -28.75 -17.93 6.88
CA ILE A 144 -29.72 -17.68 7.93
C ILE A 144 -30.23 -19.03 8.40
N ARG A 145 -30.16 -19.29 9.71
CA ARG A 145 -30.58 -20.55 10.29
C ARG A 145 -31.93 -20.41 10.98
N GLY A 146 -32.78 -21.38 10.75
CA GLY A 146 -34.00 -21.51 11.50
C GLY A 146 -33.79 -22.07 12.92
N PRO A 147 -34.87 -22.14 13.72
CA PRO A 147 -34.81 -22.53 15.13
C PRO A 147 -34.30 -23.97 15.37
N PHE A 148 -34.33 -24.86 14.37
CA PHE A 148 -33.82 -26.21 14.43
C PHE A 148 -32.43 -26.37 13.78
N GLY A 149 -31.79 -25.27 13.40
CA GLY A 149 -30.48 -25.26 12.76
C GLY A 149 -30.47 -25.48 11.24
N GLU A 150 -31.65 -25.70 10.64
CA GLU A 150 -31.84 -25.77 9.18
C GLU A 150 -31.52 -24.43 8.51
N ILE A 151 -31.11 -24.45 7.25
CA ILE A 151 -30.88 -23.23 6.49
C ILE A 151 -32.23 -22.74 5.96
N ALA A 152 -32.76 -21.66 6.57
CA ALA A 152 -34.01 -21.03 6.15
C ALA A 152 -33.83 -20.12 4.92
N GLY A 153 -32.63 -19.56 4.77
CA GLY A 153 -32.31 -18.69 3.65
C GLY A 153 -30.87 -18.21 3.72
N GLN A 154 -30.57 -17.17 2.96
CA GLN A 154 -29.26 -16.52 2.90
C GLN A 154 -29.44 -15.02 2.93
N VAL A 155 -28.50 -14.33 3.52
CA VAL A 155 -28.36 -12.88 3.43
C VAL A 155 -27.08 -12.56 2.70
N SER A 156 -27.11 -11.62 1.76
CA SER A 156 -25.94 -11.20 0.98
C SER A 156 -25.85 -9.69 0.86
N ILE A 157 -24.63 -9.22 0.75
CA ILE A 157 -24.31 -7.83 0.44
C ILE A 157 -23.39 -7.81 -0.77
N THR A 158 -23.71 -6.98 -1.73
CA THR A 158 -22.90 -6.71 -2.91
C THR A 158 -22.28 -5.33 -2.78
N SER A 159 -20.97 -5.26 -2.89
CA SER A 159 -20.20 -4.02 -2.83
C SER A 159 -19.43 -3.82 -4.15
N THR A 160 -19.12 -2.56 -4.46
CA THR A 160 -18.17 -2.28 -5.53
C THR A 160 -16.84 -2.93 -5.20
N LEU A 161 -16.25 -3.61 -6.20
CA LEU A 161 -14.82 -3.93 -6.08
C LEU A 161 -14.08 -2.62 -5.82
N PRO A 162 -13.16 -2.59 -4.84
CA PRO A 162 -12.36 -1.39 -4.66
C PRO A 162 -11.78 -1.04 -6.02
N PRO A 163 -11.91 0.22 -6.47
CA PRO A 163 -11.23 0.64 -7.67
C PRO A 163 -9.81 0.18 -7.49
N SER A 164 -9.29 -0.60 -8.45
CA SER A 164 -7.88 -0.95 -8.45
C SER A 164 -7.18 0.39 -8.27
N THR A 165 -6.79 0.70 -7.02
CA THR A 165 -6.20 2.00 -6.73
C THR A 165 -5.02 2.07 -7.68
N SER A 166 -5.19 2.87 -8.74
CA SER A 166 -4.20 3.01 -9.78
C SER A 166 -2.86 3.19 -9.07
N PRO A 167 -1.86 2.36 -9.30
CA PRO A 167 -0.57 2.48 -8.62
C PRO A 167 0.13 3.79 -9.00
N TRP A 168 -0.48 4.55 -9.92
CA TRP A 168 0.05 5.76 -10.50
C TRP A 168 0.49 6.82 -9.45
N PRO A 169 -0.30 7.23 -8.46
CA PRO A 169 0.16 8.24 -7.49
C PRO A 169 1.36 7.76 -6.68
N LEU A 170 1.42 6.47 -6.37
CA LEU A 170 2.53 5.89 -5.60
C LEU A 170 3.77 5.70 -6.49
N ILE A 171 3.59 5.35 -7.76
CA ILE A 171 4.68 5.33 -8.74
C ILE A 171 5.25 6.75 -8.89
N VAL A 172 4.41 7.76 -9.02
CA VAL A 172 4.84 9.17 -9.13
C VAL A 172 5.63 9.61 -7.89
N VAL A 173 5.13 9.31 -6.68
CA VAL A 173 5.84 9.63 -5.43
C VAL A 173 7.18 8.90 -5.35
N SER A 174 7.23 7.62 -5.73
CA SER A 174 8.47 6.84 -5.74
C SER A 174 9.49 7.38 -6.74
N VAL A 175 9.05 7.73 -7.95
CA VAL A 175 9.91 8.33 -8.97
C VAL A 175 10.42 9.70 -8.52
N PHE A 176 9.56 10.51 -7.89
CA PHE A 176 9.96 11.82 -7.37
C PHE A 176 10.98 11.69 -6.22
N ALA A 177 10.78 10.77 -5.30
CA ALA A 177 11.72 10.47 -4.23
C ALA A 177 13.08 10.00 -4.79
N LEU A 178 13.06 9.16 -5.83
CA LEU A 178 14.26 8.69 -6.51
C LEU A 178 15.02 9.85 -7.19
N LEU A 179 14.32 10.76 -7.85
CA LEU A 179 14.90 11.95 -8.48
C LEU A 179 15.50 12.90 -7.45
N LEU A 180 14.85 13.12 -6.32
CA LEU A 180 15.39 13.93 -5.23
C LEU A 180 16.64 13.30 -4.63
N PHE A 181 16.64 12.00 -4.42
CA PHE A 181 17.80 11.29 -3.88
C PHE A 181 18.99 11.30 -4.85
N THR A 182 18.72 11.11 -6.16
CA THR A 182 19.76 11.22 -7.19
C THR A 182 20.34 12.64 -7.26
N GLY A 183 19.48 13.65 -7.26
CA GLY A 183 19.89 15.06 -7.28
C GLY A 183 20.73 15.43 -6.04
N ALA A 184 20.30 15.05 -4.86
CA ALA A 184 21.03 15.30 -3.62
C ALA A 184 22.40 14.60 -3.60
N SER A 185 22.48 13.36 -4.07
CA SER A 185 23.76 12.61 -4.18
C SER A 185 24.72 13.29 -5.14
N LEU A 186 24.23 13.79 -6.26
CA LEU A 186 25.04 14.46 -7.28
C LEU A 186 25.56 15.82 -6.78
N LEU A 187 24.72 16.58 -6.08
CA LEU A 187 25.12 17.82 -5.41
C LEU A 187 26.19 17.60 -4.35
N LEU A 188 26.02 16.56 -3.54
CA LEU A 188 27.01 16.18 -2.52
C LEU A 188 28.35 15.79 -3.16
N ALA A 189 28.32 15.00 -4.23
CA ALA A 189 29.53 14.61 -4.96
C ALA A 189 30.25 15.83 -5.56
N VAL A 190 29.53 16.75 -6.17
CA VAL A 190 30.09 18.00 -6.71
C VAL A 190 30.68 18.87 -5.60
N TRP A 191 29.99 18.96 -4.45
CA TRP A 191 30.48 19.72 -3.29
C TRP A 191 31.77 19.13 -2.72
N LEU A 192 31.85 17.81 -2.58
CA LEU A 192 33.07 17.11 -2.12
C LEU A 192 34.23 17.27 -3.10
N LEU A 193 33.97 17.16 -4.42
CA LEU A 193 34.99 17.34 -5.44
C LEU A 193 35.54 18.78 -5.45
N ARG A 194 34.67 19.78 -5.28
CA ARG A 194 35.09 21.20 -5.15
C ARG A 194 35.88 21.43 -3.88
N GLY A 195 35.52 20.78 -2.77
CA GLY A 195 36.29 20.85 -1.52
C GLY A 195 37.70 20.30 -1.66
N LEU A 196 37.83 19.12 -2.30
CA LEU A 196 39.13 18.51 -2.57
C LEU A 196 40.00 19.33 -3.55
N ALA A 197 39.39 19.93 -4.58
CA ALA A 197 40.10 20.79 -5.52
C ALA A 197 40.67 22.04 -4.81
N ARG A 198 39.92 22.69 -3.93
CA ARG A 198 40.41 23.82 -3.13
C ARG A 198 41.56 23.44 -2.21
N GLN A 199 41.50 22.31 -1.54
CA GLN A 199 42.62 21.83 -0.71
C GLN A 199 43.90 21.58 -1.52
N GLN A 200 43.82 21.13 -2.76
CA GLN A 200 44.97 20.98 -3.65
C GLN A 200 45.56 22.27 -4.07
N ASP A 201 44.74 23.32 -4.37
CA ASP A 201 45.20 24.66 -4.75
C ASP A 201 45.93 25.33 -3.55
N ASP A 202 45.39 25.21 -2.34
CA ASP A 202 46.02 25.75 -1.12
C ASP A 202 47.39 25.08 -0.82
N ALA A 203 47.45 23.75 -0.93
CA ALA A 203 48.70 23.00 -0.74
C ALA A 203 49.73 23.32 -1.83
N GLY A 204 49.28 23.58 -3.06
CA GLY A 204 50.13 24.01 -4.19
C GLY A 204 50.75 25.41 -3.94
N MET A 205 49.93 26.31 -3.39
CA MET A 205 50.36 27.69 -3.10
C MET A 205 51.37 27.75 -1.95
N ASP A 206 51.15 26.96 -0.89
CA ASP A 206 52.10 26.83 0.26
C ASP A 206 53.44 26.28 -0.19
N LEU A 207 53.45 25.28 -1.07
CA LEU A 207 54.64 24.69 -1.64
C LEU A 207 55.40 25.67 -2.56
N ALA A 208 54.69 26.51 -3.30
CA ALA A 208 55.27 27.54 -4.14
C ALA A 208 55.90 28.67 -3.26
N MET A 209 55.23 29.09 -2.20
CA MET A 209 55.75 30.10 -1.27
C MET A 209 56.99 29.58 -0.52
N ALA A 210 56.98 28.29 -0.08
CA ALA A 210 58.16 27.69 0.54
C ALA A 210 59.35 27.63 -0.41
N ARG A 211 59.14 27.35 -1.71
CA ARG A 211 60.21 27.37 -2.72
C ARG A 211 60.76 28.77 -2.98
N LEU A 212 59.90 29.78 -3.00
CA LEU A 212 60.36 31.19 -3.15
C LEU A 212 61.19 31.64 -1.97
N GLY A 213 60.75 31.36 -0.72
CA GLY A 213 61.51 31.67 0.47
C GLY A 213 62.84 30.94 0.54
N ALA A 214 62.95 29.72 0.07
CA ALA A 214 64.22 28.97 -0.02
C ALA A 214 65.17 29.58 -1.09
N ALA A 215 64.62 30.10 -2.21
CA ALA A 215 65.41 30.73 -3.23
C ALA A 215 65.97 32.12 -2.76
N GLU A 216 65.16 32.90 -2.03
CA GLU A 216 65.62 34.16 -1.42
C GLU A 216 66.73 33.93 -0.38
N MET A 217 66.62 32.93 0.46
CA MET A 217 67.69 32.59 1.42
C MET A 217 68.97 32.17 0.72
N ARG A 218 68.90 31.44 -0.39
CA ARG A 218 70.09 31.06 -1.17
C ARG A 218 70.74 32.28 -1.81
N MET A 219 69.98 33.22 -2.35
CA MET A 219 70.50 34.48 -2.92
C MET A 219 71.15 35.36 -1.80
N ALA A 220 70.49 35.49 -0.67
CA ALA A 220 71.06 36.22 0.46
C ALA A 220 72.38 35.60 0.97
N HIS A 221 72.49 34.29 1.01
CA HIS A 221 73.74 33.57 1.35
C HIS A 221 74.84 33.81 0.28
N ALA A 222 74.48 33.74 -0.99
CA ALA A 222 75.42 33.98 -2.07
C ALA A 222 75.98 35.44 -2.05
N LEU A 223 75.12 36.42 -1.81
CA LEU A 223 75.52 37.83 -1.68
C LEU A 223 76.40 38.05 -0.44
N ALA A 224 76.09 37.43 0.69
CA ALA A 224 76.93 37.50 1.89
C ALA A 224 78.32 36.91 1.68
N ASN A 225 78.43 35.81 0.95
CA ASN A 225 79.69 35.19 0.59
C ASN A 225 80.54 36.08 -0.38
N LEU A 226 79.89 36.70 -1.37
CA LEU A 226 80.57 37.65 -2.28
C LEU A 226 81.14 38.86 -1.54
N LYS A 227 80.36 39.41 -0.59
CA LYS A 227 80.79 40.53 0.22
C LYS A 227 82.02 40.19 1.12
N ARG A 228 82.05 38.99 1.71
CA ARG A 228 83.22 38.51 2.48
C ARG A 228 84.47 38.33 1.62
N HIS A 229 84.36 37.94 0.36
CA HIS A 229 85.47 37.82 -0.56
C HIS A 229 86.00 39.15 -1.04
N GLY A 230 85.10 40.17 -1.21
CA GLY A 230 85.47 41.49 -1.58
C GLY A 230 86.21 42.33 -0.48
N ASP A 231 85.90 42.05 0.76
CA ASP A 231 86.55 42.76 1.90
C ASP A 231 87.96 42.19 2.27
N ASN A 232 88.37 41.04 1.65
CA ASN A 232 89.66 40.38 1.88
C ASN A 232 90.65 40.56 0.70
N ALA A 233 90.37 41.37 -0.33
CA ALA A 233 91.27 41.73 -1.41
C ALA A 233 91.66 43.18 -1.35
#